data_e431afb4438c971849ce87cc6aefb01c
#
_entry.id   e431afb4438c971849ce87cc6aefb01c
#
_cell.length_a   1.000
_cell.length_b   1.000
_cell.length_c   1.000
_cell.angle_alpha   90.00
_cell.angle_beta   90.00
_cell.angle_gamma   90.00
#
_symmetry.space_group_name_H-M   'P 1'
#
loop_
_entity.id
_entity.type
_entity.pdbx_description
1 polymer ?
#
loop_
_entity_poly.entity_id
_entity_poly.type
_entity_poly.pdbx_seq_one_letter_code
_entity_poly.pdbx_strand_id
1 'polypeptide(L)'
;PASFAGYRANVTLNENGRIWTGSVRLVPRKDTTVEVHGADPALQEWVRERLWTQGMHLAHSDFDEGDGKYVLSFDPEEDPDVLHPRGRRVLLTGGQLESWYRVRDHRYTQIGRLTPMTERRVNTIERYDQAPDGRQYSSHYVMTYFSLDGQSVIGMESYVNDYSEVDGIWMPLRRRVSFGDKGAVKTRVIELSQQEVL
;
A
#
# COMPACT_ATOMS: atom_id res chain seq x y z
N PRO A 1 12.81 -5.32 -10.75
CA PRO A 1 13.24 -5.91 -12.02
C PRO A 1 12.28 -5.51 -13.12
N ALA A 2 12.77 -5.32 -14.35
CA ALA A 2 11.94 -4.94 -15.49
C ALA A 2 10.87 -5.99 -15.87
N SER A 3 10.88 -7.17 -15.26
CA SER A 3 9.99 -8.28 -15.57
C SER A 3 9.57 -9.08 -14.33
N PHE A 4 8.98 -8.42 -13.33
CA PHE A 4 8.34 -9.17 -12.24
C PHE A 4 7.06 -9.81 -12.76
N ALA A 5 7.09 -11.11 -13.00
CA ALA A 5 5.96 -11.85 -13.56
C ALA A 5 4.87 -12.17 -12.51
N GLY A 6 5.23 -12.15 -11.25
CA GLY A 6 4.37 -12.49 -10.13
C GLY A 6 5.03 -13.48 -9.20
N TYR A 7 4.27 -14.00 -8.25
CA TYR A 7 4.74 -15.02 -7.31
C TYR A 7 3.62 -15.96 -6.86
N ARG A 8 4.01 -17.09 -6.31
CA ARG A 8 3.19 -17.96 -5.49
C ARG A 8 3.81 -18.14 -4.11
N ALA A 9 2.98 -18.36 -3.10
CA ALA A 9 3.43 -18.55 -1.73
C ALA A 9 2.38 -19.27 -0.89
N ASN A 10 2.80 -19.88 0.22
CA ASN A 10 1.88 -20.23 1.29
C ASN A 10 1.54 -18.98 2.10
N VAL A 11 0.30 -18.92 2.57
CA VAL A 11 -0.25 -17.84 3.40
C VAL A 11 -0.55 -18.36 4.79
N THR A 12 -0.08 -17.66 5.81
CA THR A 12 -0.56 -17.79 7.18
C THR A 12 -1.22 -16.48 7.58
N LEU A 13 -2.50 -16.52 7.93
CA LEU A 13 -3.25 -15.39 8.47
C LEU A 13 -3.45 -15.60 9.97
N ASN A 14 -3.12 -14.59 10.77
CA ASN A 14 -3.40 -14.54 12.20
C ASN A 14 -4.26 -13.31 12.52
N GLU A 15 -5.43 -13.50 13.11
CA GLU A 15 -6.24 -12.44 13.69
C GLU A 15 -6.39 -12.71 15.21
N ASN A 16 -5.74 -11.92 16.02
CA ASN A 16 -5.81 -11.98 17.48
C ASN A 16 -5.58 -13.40 18.05
N GLY A 17 -4.66 -14.17 17.46
CA GLY A 17 -4.33 -15.54 17.88
C GLY A 17 -5.09 -16.65 17.17
N ARG A 18 -6.15 -16.34 16.43
CA ARG A 18 -6.78 -17.31 15.53
C ARG A 18 -6.00 -17.39 14.23
N ILE A 19 -5.63 -18.60 13.83
CA ILE A 19 -4.76 -18.86 12.69
C ILE A 19 -5.52 -19.59 11.60
N TRP A 20 -5.30 -19.16 10.35
CA TRP A 20 -5.71 -19.83 9.12
C TRP A 20 -4.49 -20.00 8.21
N THR A 21 -4.51 -21.02 7.41
CA THR A 21 -3.47 -21.28 6.39
C THR A 21 -4.08 -21.36 5.01
N GLY A 22 -3.26 -21.15 4.00
CA GLY A 22 -3.71 -21.20 2.62
C GLY A 22 -2.61 -20.90 1.63
N SER A 23 -2.98 -20.42 0.47
CA SER A 23 -2.04 -20.11 -0.62
C SER A 23 -2.43 -18.83 -1.35
N VAL A 24 -1.44 -18.24 -2.02
CA VAL A 24 -1.62 -17.13 -2.95
C VAL A 24 -0.88 -17.41 -4.25
N ARG A 25 -1.50 -17.02 -5.36
CA ARG A 25 -0.87 -16.80 -6.65
C ARG A 25 -1.21 -15.40 -7.10
N LEU A 26 -0.20 -14.57 -7.29
CA LEU A 26 -0.34 -13.17 -7.68
C LEU A 26 0.38 -12.93 -9.00
N VAL A 27 -0.34 -12.42 -9.98
CA VAL A 27 0.19 -11.91 -11.25
C VAL A 27 -0.20 -10.42 -11.34
N PRO A 28 0.76 -9.50 -11.24
CA PRO A 28 0.47 -8.07 -11.22
C PRO A 28 -0.36 -7.63 -12.43
N ARG A 29 -1.34 -6.76 -12.19
CA ARG A 29 -2.25 -6.20 -13.21
C ARG A 29 -3.13 -7.22 -13.95
N LYS A 30 -3.09 -8.50 -13.56
CA LYS A 30 -3.89 -9.56 -14.19
C LYS A 30 -4.80 -10.23 -13.18
N ASP A 31 -4.24 -11.01 -12.27
CA ASP A 31 -5.00 -11.87 -11.38
C ASP A 31 -4.32 -12.05 -10.03
N THR A 32 -5.12 -12.17 -8.99
CA THR A 32 -4.68 -12.56 -7.65
C THR A 32 -5.68 -13.55 -7.08
N THR A 33 -5.26 -14.80 -7.06
CA THR A 33 -6.03 -15.89 -6.45
C THR A 33 -5.49 -16.11 -5.04
N VAL A 34 -6.40 -16.09 -4.06
CA VAL A 34 -6.09 -16.38 -2.65
C VAL A 34 -7.07 -17.41 -2.16
N GLU A 35 -6.56 -18.45 -1.52
CA GLU A 35 -7.35 -19.44 -0.81
C GLU A 35 -6.88 -19.46 0.65
N VAL A 36 -7.79 -19.21 1.58
CA VAL A 36 -7.53 -19.27 3.03
C VAL A 36 -8.52 -20.27 3.63
N HIS A 37 -8.03 -21.45 3.99
CA HIS A 37 -8.85 -22.58 4.41
C HIS A 37 -9.65 -22.27 5.68
N GLY A 38 -10.98 -22.43 5.61
CA GLY A 38 -11.89 -22.19 6.73
C GLY A 38 -12.13 -20.72 7.09
N ALA A 39 -11.61 -19.78 6.29
CA ALA A 39 -11.98 -18.37 6.40
C ALA A 39 -13.32 -18.11 5.71
N ASP A 40 -14.10 -17.17 6.24
CA ASP A 40 -15.29 -16.69 5.55
C ASP A 40 -14.93 -15.86 4.30
N PRO A 41 -15.90 -15.66 3.38
CA PRO A 41 -15.64 -14.95 2.13
C PRO A 41 -15.13 -13.51 2.32
N ALA A 42 -15.59 -12.80 3.33
CA ALA A 42 -15.16 -11.42 3.59
C ALA A 42 -13.70 -11.38 4.06
N LEU A 43 -13.28 -12.33 4.88
CA LEU A 43 -11.89 -12.45 5.33
C LEU A 43 -10.96 -12.87 4.18
N GLN A 44 -11.40 -13.78 3.31
CA GLN A 44 -10.63 -14.16 2.11
C GLN A 44 -10.44 -12.96 1.16
N GLU A 45 -11.51 -12.21 0.91
CA GLU A 45 -11.45 -11.01 0.07
C GLU A 45 -10.53 -9.95 0.68
N TRP A 46 -10.60 -9.74 2.01
CA TRP A 46 -9.70 -8.82 2.70
C TRP A 46 -8.22 -9.20 2.49
N VAL A 47 -7.87 -10.50 2.63
CA VAL A 47 -6.49 -10.98 2.37
C VAL A 47 -6.10 -10.76 0.91
N ARG A 48 -6.99 -11.09 -0.02
CA ARG A 48 -6.77 -10.91 -1.46
C ARG A 48 -6.44 -9.46 -1.80
N GLU A 49 -7.24 -8.50 -1.32
CA GLU A 49 -7.03 -7.08 -1.57
C GLU A 49 -5.70 -6.58 -0.99
N ARG A 50 -5.33 -7.02 0.22
CA ARG A 50 -4.09 -6.60 0.86
C ARG A 50 -2.85 -7.14 0.14
N LEU A 51 -2.89 -8.37 -0.34
CA LEU A 51 -1.81 -8.96 -1.12
C LEU A 51 -1.75 -8.36 -2.53
N TRP A 52 -2.90 -8.17 -3.18
CA TRP A 52 -2.97 -7.52 -4.49
C TRP A 52 -2.35 -6.11 -4.46
N THR A 53 -2.77 -5.28 -3.51
CA THR A 53 -2.22 -3.92 -3.35
C THR A 53 -0.70 -3.95 -3.17
N GLN A 54 -0.19 -4.87 -2.38
CA GLN A 54 1.25 -5.01 -2.14
C GLN A 54 1.98 -5.49 -3.40
N GLY A 55 1.42 -6.46 -4.11
CA GLY A 55 1.99 -7.00 -5.34
C GLY A 55 2.04 -6.00 -6.49
N MET A 56 1.06 -5.09 -6.56
CA MET A 56 1.07 -4.01 -7.55
C MET A 56 2.28 -3.08 -7.40
N HIS A 57 2.78 -2.87 -6.18
CA HIS A 57 3.98 -2.07 -5.93
C HIS A 57 5.30 -2.77 -6.28
N LEU A 58 5.28 -4.08 -6.50
CA LEU A 58 6.45 -4.83 -6.97
C LEU A 58 6.61 -4.76 -8.49
N ALA A 59 5.50 -4.55 -9.21
CA ALA A 59 5.54 -4.41 -10.66
C ALA A 59 6.21 -3.09 -11.05
N HIS A 60 7.09 -3.16 -12.04
CA HIS A 60 7.66 -1.94 -12.62
C HIS A 60 6.55 -1.07 -13.22
N SER A 61 6.57 0.21 -12.90
CA SER A 61 5.73 1.21 -13.54
C SER A 61 6.65 2.32 -14.02
N ASP A 62 6.63 2.58 -15.31
CA ASP A 62 7.32 3.73 -15.85
C ASP A 62 6.60 5.00 -15.38
N PHE A 63 7.39 6.02 -14.94
CA PHE A 63 6.82 7.28 -14.49
C PHE A 63 5.99 7.93 -15.60
N ASP A 64 6.49 7.94 -16.83
CA ASP A 64 5.82 8.56 -17.98
C ASP A 64 4.51 7.85 -18.37
N GLU A 65 4.41 6.55 -18.08
CA GLU A 65 3.18 5.78 -18.27
C GLU A 65 2.18 5.90 -17.10
N GLY A 66 2.66 6.34 -15.95
CA GLY A 66 1.90 6.53 -14.73
C GLY A 66 1.60 7.99 -14.43
N ASP A 67 2.19 8.48 -13.37
CA ASP A 67 1.96 9.84 -12.83
C ASP A 67 2.48 10.95 -13.76
N GLY A 68 3.47 10.67 -14.62
CA GLY A 68 4.02 11.60 -15.62
C GLY A 68 3.01 12.03 -16.70
N LYS A 69 1.87 11.34 -16.84
CA LYS A 69 0.77 11.74 -17.73
C LYS A 69 -0.02 12.94 -17.22
N TYR A 70 0.14 13.26 -15.93
CA TYR A 70 -0.61 14.34 -15.30
C TYR A 70 0.18 15.63 -15.24
N VAL A 71 -0.52 16.74 -15.14
CA VAL A 71 0.13 18.04 -14.87
C VAL A 71 0.52 18.05 -13.40
N LEU A 72 1.82 18.22 -13.16
CA LEU A 72 2.40 18.33 -11.81
C LEU A 72 2.63 19.81 -11.50
N SER A 73 2.14 20.27 -10.37
CA SER A 73 2.36 21.64 -9.87
C SER A 73 2.52 21.63 -8.36
N PHE A 74 3.28 22.58 -7.83
CA PHE A 74 3.22 22.86 -6.41
C PHE A 74 1.84 23.41 -6.05
N ASP A 75 1.38 23.07 -4.85
CA ASP A 75 0.11 23.60 -4.33
C ASP A 75 0.24 25.12 -4.13
N PRO A 76 -0.57 25.94 -4.83
CA PRO A 76 -0.52 27.38 -4.71
C PRO A 76 -1.03 27.90 -3.36
N GLU A 77 -1.76 27.09 -2.59
CA GLU A 77 -2.24 27.46 -1.26
C GLU A 77 -1.16 27.29 -0.16
N GLU A 78 -0.03 26.64 -0.47
CA GLU A 78 1.09 26.52 0.46
C GLU A 78 2.06 27.69 0.33
N ASP A 79 2.35 28.33 1.47
CA ASP A 79 3.38 29.35 1.55
C ASP A 79 4.76 28.74 1.17
N PRO A 80 5.44 29.23 0.11
CA PRO A 80 6.70 28.69 -0.33
C PRO A 80 7.83 28.85 0.71
N ASP A 81 7.70 29.82 1.62
CA ASP A 81 8.70 30.14 2.63
C ASP A 81 8.49 29.31 3.92
N VAL A 82 7.35 28.64 4.06
CA VAL A 82 7.04 27.78 5.21
C VAL A 82 7.16 26.31 4.83
N LEU A 83 8.23 25.65 5.30
CA LEU A 83 8.42 24.22 5.06
C LEU A 83 7.53 23.39 6.00
N HIS A 84 6.51 22.75 5.42
CA HIS A 84 5.71 21.77 6.16
C HIS A 84 6.60 20.58 6.62
N PRO A 85 6.43 20.03 7.83
CA PRO A 85 7.26 18.92 8.34
C PRO A 85 7.30 17.68 7.42
N ARG A 86 6.25 17.46 6.63
CA ARG A 86 6.14 16.38 5.64
C ARG A 86 6.60 16.79 4.22
N GLY A 87 7.18 17.98 4.05
CA GLY A 87 7.65 18.51 2.76
C GLY A 87 6.60 19.23 1.93
N ARG A 88 6.95 19.61 0.71
CA ARG A 88 6.13 20.36 -0.23
C ARG A 88 5.00 19.49 -0.80
N ARG A 89 3.83 20.09 -0.96
CA ARG A 89 2.70 19.44 -1.61
C ARG A 89 2.74 19.66 -3.13
N VAL A 90 2.68 18.54 -3.86
CA VAL A 90 2.61 18.49 -5.32
C VAL A 90 1.25 17.96 -5.72
N LEU A 91 0.53 18.72 -6.50
CA LEU A 91 -0.78 18.36 -7.04
C LEU A 91 -0.60 17.62 -8.37
N LEU A 92 -1.41 16.61 -8.59
CA LEU A 92 -1.54 15.91 -9.87
C LEU A 92 -2.91 16.25 -10.44
N THR A 93 -2.95 16.99 -11.54
CA THR A 93 -4.20 17.43 -12.17
C THR A 93 -4.34 16.86 -13.58
N GLY A 94 -5.58 16.79 -14.07
CA GLY A 94 -5.89 16.24 -15.40
C GLY A 94 -6.21 14.74 -15.42
N GLY A 95 -6.23 14.08 -14.27
CA GLY A 95 -6.63 12.67 -14.11
C GLY A 95 -8.08 12.50 -13.67
N GLN A 96 -8.50 11.23 -13.60
CA GLN A 96 -9.83 10.87 -13.04
C GLN A 96 -9.87 10.98 -11.51
N LEU A 97 -8.71 10.97 -10.86
CA LEU A 97 -8.55 11.06 -9.42
C LEU A 97 -7.86 12.36 -9.07
N GLU A 98 -8.44 13.13 -8.17
CA GLU A 98 -7.69 14.19 -7.50
C GLU A 98 -6.63 13.57 -6.62
N SER A 99 -5.39 13.88 -6.92
CA SER A 99 -4.24 13.26 -6.27
C SER A 99 -3.22 14.32 -5.90
N TRP A 100 -2.54 14.08 -4.79
CA TRP A 100 -1.43 14.91 -4.40
C TRP A 100 -0.38 14.09 -3.63
N TYR A 101 0.85 14.57 -3.66
CA TYR A 101 1.96 14.03 -2.88
C TYR A 101 2.54 15.10 -1.98
N ARG A 102 3.01 14.73 -0.79
CA ARG A 102 4.04 15.49 -0.09
C ARG A 102 5.38 14.84 -0.34
N VAL A 103 6.34 15.67 -0.72
CA VAL A 103 7.69 15.23 -1.09
C VAL A 103 8.71 15.93 -0.20
N ARG A 104 9.57 15.15 0.43
CA ARG A 104 10.71 15.62 1.22
C ARG A 104 11.89 14.70 0.99
N ASP A 105 13.07 15.25 0.82
CA ASP A 105 14.32 14.48 0.66
C ASP A 105 14.21 13.38 -0.42
N HIS A 106 13.63 13.75 -1.58
CA HIS A 106 13.36 12.86 -2.72
C HIS A 106 12.46 11.65 -2.41
N ARG A 107 11.61 11.75 -1.37
CA ARG A 107 10.68 10.69 -0.97
C ARG A 107 9.26 11.21 -0.82
N TYR A 108 8.31 10.36 -1.13
CA TYR A 108 6.93 10.61 -0.77
C TYR A 108 6.76 10.42 0.74
N THR A 109 6.28 11.42 1.44
CA THR A 109 5.96 11.35 2.86
C THR A 109 4.47 11.21 3.11
N GLN A 110 3.66 11.71 2.16
CA GLN A 110 2.22 11.49 2.12
C GLN A 110 1.75 11.33 0.68
N ILE A 111 0.67 10.55 0.51
CA ILE A 111 -0.02 10.34 -0.75
C ILE A 111 -1.51 10.52 -0.50
N GLY A 112 -2.09 11.57 -1.07
CA GLY A 112 -3.53 11.81 -1.02
C GLY A 112 -4.21 11.33 -2.30
N ARG A 113 -5.37 10.69 -2.13
CA ARG A 113 -6.23 10.25 -3.23
C ARG A 113 -7.69 10.54 -2.89
N LEU A 114 -8.40 11.17 -3.80
CA LEU A 114 -9.85 11.25 -3.79
C LEU A 114 -10.37 10.28 -4.84
N THR A 115 -11.00 9.21 -4.40
CA THR A 115 -11.71 8.30 -5.30
C THR A 115 -13.15 8.83 -5.46
N PRO A 116 -13.59 9.23 -6.65
CA PRO A 116 -14.93 9.74 -6.85
C PRO A 116 -15.99 8.75 -6.33
N MET A 117 -16.96 9.25 -5.59
CA MET A 117 -18.12 8.51 -5.05
C MET A 117 -17.82 7.48 -3.95
N THR A 118 -16.56 7.27 -3.53
CA THR A 118 -16.27 6.24 -2.54
C THR A 118 -15.57 6.77 -1.29
N GLU A 119 -14.40 7.37 -1.42
CA GLU A 119 -13.62 7.79 -0.25
C GLU A 119 -12.53 8.81 -0.60
N ARG A 120 -12.18 9.59 0.38
CA ARG A 120 -10.95 10.38 0.40
C ARG A 120 -9.97 9.71 1.34
N ARG A 121 -8.75 9.41 0.89
CA ARG A 121 -7.74 8.75 1.71
C ARG A 121 -6.40 9.44 1.65
N VAL A 122 -5.68 9.39 2.76
CA VAL A 122 -4.30 9.86 2.87
C VAL A 122 -3.43 8.73 3.43
N ASN A 123 -2.43 8.34 2.67
CA ASN A 123 -1.38 7.44 3.13
C ASN A 123 -0.23 8.29 3.68
N THR A 124 0.08 8.16 4.96
CA THR A 124 1.21 8.82 5.62
C THR A 124 2.30 7.79 5.86
N ILE A 125 3.44 7.99 5.20
CA ILE A 125 4.57 7.07 5.27
C ILE A 125 5.50 7.49 6.40
N GLU A 126 5.69 6.58 7.37
CA GLU A 126 6.50 6.83 8.55
C GLU A 126 7.92 6.28 8.40
N ARG A 127 8.08 5.19 7.64
CA ARG A 127 9.38 4.55 7.44
C ARG A 127 9.47 3.91 6.06
N TYR A 128 10.68 4.03 5.49
CA TYR A 128 11.12 3.29 4.32
C TYR A 128 12.23 2.31 4.71
N ASP A 129 12.18 1.11 4.18
CA ASP A 129 13.30 0.18 4.13
C ASP A 129 13.92 0.21 2.73
N GLN A 130 15.22 -0.03 2.65
CA GLN A 130 15.96 -0.02 1.40
C GLN A 130 16.42 -1.44 1.07
N ALA A 131 16.10 -1.89 -0.14
CA ALA A 131 16.63 -3.12 -0.68
C ALA A 131 18.11 -2.95 -1.07
N PRO A 132 18.87 -4.06 -1.21
CA PRO A 132 20.28 -4.01 -1.59
C PRO A 132 20.56 -3.29 -2.93
N ASP A 133 19.61 -3.29 -3.84
CA ASP A 133 19.69 -2.59 -5.14
C ASP A 133 19.34 -1.10 -5.07
N GLY A 134 19.13 -0.56 -3.87
CA GLY A 134 18.84 0.85 -3.62
C GLY A 134 17.36 1.22 -3.71
N ARG A 135 16.48 0.34 -4.16
CA ARG A 135 15.03 0.58 -4.18
C ARG A 135 14.48 0.73 -2.77
N GLN A 136 13.50 1.59 -2.62
CA GLN A 136 12.88 1.90 -1.34
C GLN A 136 11.44 1.35 -1.28
N TYR A 137 11.09 0.79 -0.15
CA TYR A 137 9.78 0.22 0.13
C TYR A 137 9.20 0.87 1.39
N SER A 138 7.95 1.32 1.34
CA SER A 138 7.26 1.82 2.53
C SER A 138 7.00 0.66 3.49
N SER A 139 7.81 0.58 4.55
CA SER A 139 7.71 -0.50 5.54
C SER A 139 6.76 -0.17 6.67
N HIS A 140 6.56 1.12 6.98
CA HIS A 140 5.59 1.53 7.98
C HIS A 140 4.80 2.75 7.48
N TYR A 141 3.47 2.64 7.46
CA TYR A 141 2.60 3.74 7.05
C TYR A 141 1.22 3.64 7.71
N VAL A 142 0.54 4.77 7.74
CA VAL A 142 -0.84 4.89 8.23
C VAL A 142 -1.73 5.34 7.07
N MET A 143 -2.79 4.60 6.82
CA MET A 143 -3.86 4.99 5.91
C MET A 143 -4.98 5.62 6.72
N THR A 144 -5.29 6.87 6.42
CA THR A 144 -6.44 7.59 7.01
C THR A 144 -7.52 7.76 5.96
N TYR A 145 -8.73 7.35 6.31
CA TYR A 145 -9.93 7.48 5.47
C TYR A 145 -10.78 8.63 5.98
N PHE A 146 -11.24 9.45 5.05
CA PHE A 146 -12.07 10.62 5.35
C PHE A 146 -13.43 10.47 4.65
N SER A 147 -14.43 11.14 5.20
CA SER A 147 -15.66 11.43 4.49
C SER A 147 -15.38 12.16 3.16
N LEU A 148 -16.29 12.04 2.20
CA LEU A 148 -16.08 12.65 0.87
C LEU A 148 -15.89 14.16 0.91
N ASP A 149 -16.54 14.85 1.86
CA ASP A 149 -16.35 16.28 2.12
C ASP A 149 -15.01 16.59 2.82
N GLY A 150 -14.29 15.56 3.28
CA GLY A 150 -13.00 15.70 3.96
C GLY A 150 -13.09 16.23 5.39
N GLN A 151 -14.29 16.38 5.96
CA GLN A 151 -14.48 17.02 7.27
C GLN A 151 -14.30 16.05 8.45
N SER A 152 -14.45 14.75 8.20
CA SER A 152 -14.42 13.73 9.26
C SER A 152 -13.49 12.58 8.92
N VAL A 153 -12.72 12.12 9.90
CA VAL A 153 -12.01 10.84 9.81
C VAL A 153 -13.01 9.72 10.06
N ILE A 154 -13.18 8.82 9.10
CA ILE A 154 -14.10 7.68 9.18
C ILE A 154 -13.39 6.35 9.48
N GLY A 155 -12.06 6.32 9.36
CA GLY A 155 -11.28 5.14 9.66
C GLY A 155 -9.77 5.39 9.59
N MET A 156 -9.02 4.52 10.25
CA MET A 156 -7.55 4.50 10.17
C MET A 156 -7.06 3.06 10.20
N GLU A 157 -6.03 2.78 9.41
CA GLU A 157 -5.32 1.51 9.39
C GLU A 157 -3.80 1.78 9.49
N SER A 158 -3.13 1.08 10.40
CA SER A 158 -1.67 1.11 10.51
C SER A 158 -1.08 -0.15 9.89
N TYR A 159 -0.11 0.04 9.01
CA TYR A 159 0.56 -1.02 8.26
C TYR A 159 2.03 -1.11 8.67
N VAL A 160 2.47 -2.32 8.95
CA VAL A 160 3.90 -2.65 9.10
C VAL A 160 4.20 -3.83 8.19
N ASN A 161 5.17 -3.63 7.29
CA ASN A 161 5.58 -4.62 6.30
C ASN A 161 7.03 -5.01 6.53
N ASP A 162 7.30 -6.29 6.49
CA ASP A 162 8.65 -6.85 6.43
C ASP A 162 8.85 -7.46 5.03
N TYR A 163 10.08 -7.39 4.54
CA TYR A 163 10.48 -7.88 3.22
C TYR A 163 11.67 -8.81 3.36
N SER A 164 11.83 -9.72 2.40
CA SER A 164 13.00 -10.59 2.26
C SER A 164 13.38 -10.75 0.79
N GLU A 165 14.60 -11.12 0.53
CA GLU A 165 15.05 -11.42 -0.83
C GLU A 165 14.68 -12.86 -1.22
N VAL A 166 14.07 -12.99 -2.39
CA VAL A 166 13.75 -14.27 -3.04
C VAL A 166 14.16 -14.16 -4.50
N ASP A 167 15.09 -14.98 -4.95
CA ASP A 167 15.62 -14.99 -6.32
C ASP A 167 16.06 -13.61 -6.83
N GLY A 168 16.74 -12.83 -5.98
CA GLY A 168 17.20 -11.48 -6.29
C GLY A 168 16.09 -10.41 -6.29
N ILE A 169 14.89 -10.77 -5.89
CA ILE A 169 13.74 -9.85 -5.79
C ILE A 169 13.40 -9.62 -4.32
N TRP A 170 13.25 -8.36 -3.95
CA TRP A 170 12.83 -7.95 -2.61
C TRP A 170 11.32 -8.15 -2.47
N MET A 171 10.93 -9.25 -1.82
CA MET A 171 9.55 -9.73 -1.74
C MET A 171 8.91 -9.44 -0.37
N PRO A 172 7.57 -9.23 -0.32
CA PRO A 172 6.89 -9.12 0.97
C PRO A 172 6.97 -10.46 1.72
N LEU A 173 7.40 -10.38 2.98
CA LEU A 173 7.48 -11.52 3.88
C LEU A 173 6.29 -11.52 4.85
N ARG A 174 6.02 -10.37 5.44
CA ARG A 174 4.99 -10.23 6.47
C ARG A 174 4.33 -8.86 6.36
N ARG A 175 3.02 -8.85 6.58
CA ARG A 175 2.22 -7.63 6.68
C ARG A 175 1.38 -7.68 7.94
N ARG A 176 1.54 -6.72 8.83
CA ARG A 176 0.67 -6.49 9.98
C ARG A 176 -0.20 -5.27 9.69
N VAL A 177 -1.51 -5.44 9.89
CA VAL A 177 -2.49 -4.36 9.76
C VAL A 177 -3.26 -4.24 11.08
N SER A 178 -3.23 -3.06 11.69
CA SER A 178 -4.03 -2.74 12.87
C SER A 178 -5.07 -1.69 12.51
N PHE A 179 -6.33 -1.91 12.90
CA PHE A 179 -7.46 -1.06 12.55
C PHE A 179 -8.53 -1.09 13.64
N GLY A 180 -9.38 -0.04 13.67
CA GLY A 180 -10.53 0.01 14.54
C GLY A 180 -11.71 -0.77 13.97
N ASP A 181 -12.37 -1.59 14.79
CA ASP A 181 -13.61 -2.26 14.45
C ASP A 181 -14.54 -2.30 15.67
N LYS A 182 -15.72 -1.69 15.56
CA LYS A 182 -16.75 -1.66 16.60
C LYS A 182 -16.25 -1.27 17.98
N GLY A 183 -15.41 -0.24 18.06
CA GLY A 183 -14.86 0.29 19.31
C GLY A 183 -13.68 -0.51 19.90
N ALA A 184 -13.17 -1.51 19.18
CA ALA A 184 -11.99 -2.28 19.55
C ALA A 184 -10.89 -2.13 18.49
N VAL A 185 -9.64 -2.33 18.87
CA VAL A 185 -8.52 -2.45 17.94
C VAL A 185 -8.36 -3.92 17.56
N LYS A 186 -8.41 -4.20 16.27
CA LYS A 186 -8.07 -5.51 15.68
C LYS A 186 -6.71 -5.46 15.02
N THR A 187 -6.00 -6.58 15.08
CA THR A 187 -4.74 -6.75 14.38
C THR A 187 -4.77 -8.04 13.59
N ARG A 188 -4.45 -7.94 12.31
CA ARG A 188 -4.26 -9.06 11.39
C ARG A 188 -2.82 -9.09 10.91
N VAL A 189 -2.26 -10.29 10.88
CA VAL A 189 -0.91 -10.54 10.36
C VAL A 189 -1.02 -11.54 9.22
N ILE A 190 -0.54 -11.16 8.04
CA ILE A 190 -0.36 -12.06 6.90
C ILE A 190 1.14 -12.36 6.83
N GLU A 191 1.50 -13.64 6.85
CA GLU A 191 2.87 -14.12 6.63
C GLU A 191 2.91 -14.97 5.36
N LEU A 192 3.94 -14.76 4.55
CA LEU A 192 4.19 -15.49 3.32
C LEU A 192 5.42 -16.38 3.49
N SER A 193 5.29 -17.63 3.09
CA SER A 193 6.39 -18.61 3.14
C SER A 193 6.44 -19.43 1.85
N GLN A 194 7.56 -20.12 1.63
CA GLN A 194 7.78 -20.90 0.41
C GLN A 194 7.48 -20.09 -0.86
N GLN A 195 7.99 -18.87 -0.87
CA GLN A 195 7.78 -17.96 -1.99
C GLN A 195 8.58 -18.42 -3.21
N GLU A 196 7.92 -18.39 -4.36
CA GLU A 196 8.52 -18.68 -5.65
C GLU A 196 8.09 -17.62 -6.66
N VAL A 197 9.07 -17.05 -7.39
CA VAL A 197 8.82 -16.12 -8.49
C VAL A 197 8.28 -16.90 -9.70
N LEU A 198 7.30 -16.35 -10.43
CA LEU A 198 6.66 -16.98 -11.59
C LEU A 198 7.43 -16.71 -12.88
#